data_27db1772008d5be64d307871c35611d1
#
_entry.id   27db1772008d5be64d307871c35611d1
#
_cell.length_a   1.000
_cell.length_b   1.000
_cell.length_c   1.000
_cell.angle_alpha   90.00
_cell.angle_beta   90.00
_cell.angle_gamma   90.00
#
_symmetry.space_group_name_H-M   'P 1'
#
loop_
_entity.id
_entity.type
_entity.pdbx_description
1 polymer ?
#
loop_
_entity_poly.entity_id
_entity_poly.type
_entity_poly.pdbx_seq_one_letter_code
_entity_poly.pdbx_strand_id
1 'polypeptide(L)'
;MILCSYVDVRGNMRCPKCGCEESKVIDSRPSENHVAIRRRRECMRCSTRFTTYERREETPLIVLKKDGAKETFDRQKVMNGLLRATVKRNIPVRMLEILLDGIESELRDNGINEVTSQEIGNMVLKRLIDLDGVAYVRFASVYRDFKDVEEFSEELRRLAT
;
A
#
# COMPACT_ATOMS: atom_id res chain seq x y z
N MET A 1 -13.14 -30.19 0.13
CA MET A 1 -13.05 -29.11 -0.89
C MET A 1 -11.59 -29.04 -1.32
N ILE A 2 -11.26 -29.61 -2.47
CA ILE A 2 -9.88 -29.76 -2.96
C ILE A 2 -9.51 -28.43 -3.63
N LEU A 3 -8.60 -27.68 -3.01
CA LEU A 3 -7.92 -26.56 -3.65
C LEU A 3 -7.03 -27.13 -4.75
N CYS A 4 -7.55 -27.14 -5.98
CA CYS A 4 -6.79 -27.55 -7.16
C CYS A 4 -5.73 -26.47 -7.43
N SER A 5 -4.49 -26.73 -7.06
CA SER A 5 -3.35 -25.87 -7.41
C SER A 5 -3.17 -25.91 -8.93
N TYR A 6 -3.50 -24.83 -9.61
CA TYR A 6 -3.39 -24.68 -11.07
C TYR A 6 -1.95 -24.47 -11.58
N VAL A 7 -0.96 -24.56 -10.71
CA VAL A 7 0.47 -24.40 -11.04
C VAL A 7 1.21 -25.68 -10.71
N ASP A 8 2.05 -26.16 -11.63
CA ASP A 8 2.93 -27.31 -11.39
C ASP A 8 4.24 -26.89 -10.70
N VAL A 9 5.06 -27.90 -10.33
CA VAL A 9 6.39 -27.71 -9.70
C VAL A 9 7.38 -26.95 -10.60
N ARG A 10 7.09 -26.80 -11.92
CA ARG A 10 7.90 -26.08 -12.91
C ARG A 10 7.37 -24.68 -13.20
N GLY A 11 6.36 -24.21 -12.45
CA GLY A 11 5.76 -22.89 -12.62
C GLY A 11 4.83 -22.74 -13.83
N ASN A 12 4.44 -23.86 -14.50
CA ASN A 12 3.52 -23.81 -15.62
C ASN A 12 2.07 -23.74 -15.17
N MET A 13 1.29 -22.86 -15.82
CA MET A 13 -0.15 -22.73 -15.58
C MET A 13 -0.90 -23.89 -16.23
N ARG A 14 -1.64 -24.66 -15.45
CA ARG A 14 -2.47 -25.77 -15.93
C ARG A 14 -3.72 -25.27 -16.62
N CYS A 15 -4.11 -25.98 -17.70
CA CYS A 15 -5.35 -25.68 -18.39
C CYS A 15 -6.56 -25.87 -17.46
N PRO A 16 -7.45 -24.86 -17.31
CA PRO A 16 -8.60 -24.94 -16.40
C PRO A 16 -9.64 -25.96 -16.83
N LYS A 17 -9.61 -26.43 -18.10
CA LYS A 17 -10.56 -27.43 -18.63
C LYS A 17 -10.09 -28.86 -18.49
N CYS A 18 -8.83 -29.14 -18.80
CA CYS A 18 -8.32 -30.53 -18.87
C CYS A 18 -7.10 -30.81 -18.00
N GLY A 19 -6.61 -29.82 -17.25
CA GLY A 19 -5.45 -29.97 -16.36
C GLY A 19 -4.10 -30.12 -17.05
N CYS A 20 -4.04 -30.06 -18.41
CA CYS A 20 -2.80 -30.17 -19.14
C CYS A 20 -1.83 -29.04 -18.77
N GLU A 21 -0.55 -29.37 -18.58
CA GLU A 21 0.51 -28.45 -18.16
C GLU A 21 1.08 -27.64 -19.33
N GLU A 22 0.85 -28.11 -20.57
CA GLU A 22 1.38 -27.45 -21.76
C GLU A 22 0.39 -26.48 -22.37
N SER A 23 0.82 -25.23 -22.50
CA SER A 23 0.08 -24.16 -23.17
C SER A 23 1.02 -23.25 -23.92
N LYS A 24 0.59 -22.72 -25.07
CA LYS A 24 1.30 -21.67 -25.82
C LYS A 24 0.67 -20.32 -25.56
N VAL A 25 1.48 -19.27 -25.48
CA VAL A 25 1.02 -17.88 -25.42
C VAL A 25 0.70 -17.45 -26.86
N ILE A 26 -0.55 -17.03 -27.10
CA ILE A 26 -1.01 -16.57 -28.42
C ILE A 26 -1.09 -15.04 -28.51
N ASP A 27 -1.20 -14.35 -27.36
CA ASP A 27 -1.20 -12.89 -27.27
C ASP A 27 -0.67 -12.45 -25.91
N SER A 28 0.05 -11.33 -25.90
CA SER A 28 0.61 -10.75 -24.67
C SER A 28 0.50 -9.22 -24.75
N ARG A 29 -0.18 -8.61 -23.79
CA ARG A 29 -0.38 -7.16 -23.71
C ARG A 29 -0.21 -6.65 -22.28
N PRO A 30 0.32 -5.43 -22.09
CA PRO A 30 0.27 -4.80 -20.79
C PRO A 30 -1.20 -4.58 -20.36
N SER A 31 -1.48 -4.63 -19.07
CA SER A 31 -2.77 -4.21 -18.51
C SER A 31 -2.95 -2.69 -18.67
N GLU A 32 -4.17 -2.19 -18.52
CA GLU A 32 -4.51 -0.77 -18.73
C GLU A 32 -3.65 0.19 -17.90
N ASN A 33 -3.21 -0.23 -16.72
CA ASN A 33 -2.36 0.55 -15.82
C ASN A 33 -0.87 0.12 -15.80
N HIS A 34 -0.44 -0.71 -16.74
CA HIS A 34 0.95 -1.18 -16.90
C HIS A 34 1.55 -1.94 -15.69
N VAL A 35 0.74 -2.30 -14.68
CA VAL A 35 1.21 -3.03 -13.48
C VAL A 35 1.15 -4.55 -13.62
N ALA A 36 0.59 -5.06 -14.73
CA ALA A 36 0.50 -6.48 -15.02
C ALA A 36 0.65 -6.75 -16.51
N ILE A 37 1.05 -7.95 -16.86
CA ILE A 37 1.03 -8.45 -18.24
C ILE A 37 -0.13 -9.43 -18.38
N ARG A 38 -1.07 -9.13 -19.24
CA ARG A 38 -2.16 -10.02 -19.61
C ARG A 38 -1.66 -10.95 -20.72
N ARG A 39 -1.71 -12.25 -20.49
CA ARG A 39 -1.36 -13.25 -21.51
C ARG A 39 -2.57 -14.10 -21.86
N ARG A 40 -2.86 -14.21 -23.16
CA ARG A 40 -3.84 -15.15 -23.68
C ARG A 40 -3.12 -16.43 -24.07
N ARG A 41 -3.54 -17.55 -23.48
CA ARG A 41 -2.93 -18.86 -23.68
C ARG A 41 -3.90 -19.83 -24.37
N GLU A 42 -3.35 -20.80 -25.11
CA GLU A 42 -4.10 -21.88 -25.71
C GLU A 42 -3.49 -23.21 -25.25
N CYS A 43 -4.33 -24.08 -24.72
CA CYS A 43 -3.91 -25.41 -24.29
C CYS A 43 -3.50 -26.27 -25.47
N MET A 44 -2.34 -26.93 -25.38
CA MET A 44 -1.85 -27.79 -26.45
C MET A 44 -2.66 -29.07 -26.60
N ARG A 45 -3.37 -29.53 -25.55
CA ARG A 45 -4.14 -30.78 -25.56
C ARG A 45 -5.59 -30.59 -25.99
N CYS A 46 -6.30 -29.58 -25.49
CA CYS A 46 -7.73 -29.41 -25.74
C CYS A 46 -8.09 -28.12 -26.46
N SER A 47 -7.10 -27.33 -26.91
CA SER A 47 -7.24 -26.06 -27.61
C SER A 47 -8.09 -25.01 -26.89
N THR A 48 -8.39 -25.25 -25.61
CA THR A 48 -9.11 -24.25 -24.80
C THR A 48 -8.25 -23.02 -24.60
N ARG A 49 -8.82 -21.85 -24.86
CA ARG A 49 -8.17 -20.57 -24.63
C ARG A 49 -8.53 -20.04 -23.26
N PHE A 50 -7.50 -19.59 -22.51
CA PHE A 50 -7.65 -19.00 -21.21
C PHE A 50 -6.71 -17.81 -21.06
N THR A 51 -7.01 -16.94 -20.11
CA THR A 51 -6.23 -15.73 -19.85
C THR A 51 -5.54 -15.86 -18.48
N THR A 52 -4.26 -15.47 -18.46
CA THR A 52 -3.48 -15.36 -17.22
C THR A 52 -2.96 -13.93 -17.08
N TYR A 53 -2.68 -13.54 -15.84
CA TYR A 53 -2.04 -12.28 -15.53
C TYR A 53 -0.75 -12.55 -14.78
N GLU A 54 0.34 -12.00 -15.28
CA GLU A 54 1.58 -11.91 -14.54
C GLU A 54 1.61 -10.57 -13.82
N ARG A 55 1.74 -10.61 -12.52
CA ARG A 55 1.87 -9.42 -11.66
C ARG A 55 3.14 -9.57 -10.85
N ARG A 56 3.80 -8.44 -10.57
CA ARG A 56 4.85 -8.43 -9.56
C ARG A 56 4.21 -8.79 -8.21
N GLU A 57 4.80 -9.73 -7.51
CA GLU A 57 4.39 -10.02 -6.14
C GLU A 57 4.79 -8.82 -5.27
N GLU A 58 3.81 -8.23 -4.62
CA GLU A 58 4.04 -7.16 -3.65
C GLU A 58 4.05 -7.78 -2.26
N THR A 59 5.20 -7.68 -1.59
CA THR A 59 5.29 -8.06 -0.19
C THR A 59 4.42 -7.11 0.64
N PRO A 60 3.47 -7.61 1.43
CA PRO A 60 2.63 -6.75 2.25
C PRO A 60 3.48 -6.02 3.29
N LEU A 61 3.26 -4.72 3.42
CA LEU A 61 3.87 -3.90 4.45
C LEU A 61 3.22 -4.22 5.80
N ILE A 62 4.02 -4.62 6.77
CA ILE A 62 3.57 -4.95 8.13
C ILE A 62 3.81 -3.78 9.06
N VAL A 63 2.81 -3.43 9.83
CA VAL A 63 2.88 -2.36 10.84
C VAL A 63 2.99 -2.96 12.23
N LEU A 64 4.03 -2.55 12.94
CA LEU A 64 4.24 -2.89 14.34
C LEU A 64 3.54 -1.83 15.22
N LYS A 65 2.61 -2.27 16.04
CA LYS A 65 1.91 -1.43 17.03
C LYS A 65 2.74 -1.21 18.29
N LYS A 66 2.37 -0.21 19.09
CA LYS A 66 2.99 0.06 20.40
C LYS A 66 2.92 -1.13 21.38
N ASP A 67 1.88 -1.94 21.28
CA ASP A 67 1.67 -3.16 22.08
C ASP A 67 2.39 -4.40 21.53
N GLY A 68 3.17 -4.26 20.46
CA GLY A 68 3.87 -5.34 19.77
C GLY A 68 3.02 -6.13 18.78
N ALA A 69 1.74 -5.82 18.62
CA ALA A 69 0.90 -6.49 17.62
C ALA A 69 1.35 -6.13 16.20
N LYS A 70 1.27 -7.11 15.30
CA LYS A 70 1.55 -6.96 13.87
C LYS A 70 0.25 -6.92 13.09
N GLU A 71 0.07 -5.92 12.25
CA GLU A 71 -1.05 -5.87 11.31
C GLU A 71 -0.57 -5.43 9.92
N THR A 72 -1.30 -5.80 8.88
CA THR A 72 -1.03 -5.30 7.53
C THR A 72 -1.30 -3.79 7.47
N PHE A 73 -0.45 -3.06 6.76
CA PHE A 73 -0.64 -1.63 6.53
C PHE A 73 -2.01 -1.37 5.90
N ASP A 74 -2.80 -0.56 6.57
CA ASP A 74 -4.13 -0.14 6.12
C ASP A 74 -4.07 1.34 5.72
N ARG A 75 -3.93 1.58 4.42
CA ARG A 75 -3.93 2.91 3.82
C ARG A 75 -5.16 3.73 4.23
N GLN A 76 -6.33 3.07 4.34
CA GLN A 76 -7.58 3.76 4.67
C GLN A 76 -7.58 4.28 6.11
N LYS A 77 -6.95 3.58 7.05
CA LYS A 77 -6.78 4.07 8.43
C LYS A 77 -5.99 5.37 8.47
N VAL A 78 -4.88 5.44 7.74
CA VAL A 78 -4.04 6.66 7.69
C VAL A 78 -4.79 7.79 6.98
N MET A 79 -5.45 7.50 5.85
CA MET A 79 -6.27 8.47 5.12
C MET A 79 -7.38 9.05 6.01
N ASN A 80 -8.08 8.24 6.77
CA ASN A 80 -9.11 8.69 7.69
C ASN A 80 -8.55 9.63 8.78
N GLY A 81 -7.34 9.35 9.27
CA GLY A 81 -6.61 10.24 10.19
C GLY A 81 -6.30 11.60 9.55
N LEU A 82 -5.80 11.59 8.33
CA LEU A 82 -5.51 12.80 7.55
C LEU A 82 -6.77 13.62 7.27
N LEU A 83 -7.86 12.97 6.84
CA LEU A 83 -9.13 13.63 6.58
C LEU A 83 -9.69 14.33 7.83
N ARG A 84 -9.58 13.71 9.01
CA ARG A 84 -9.98 14.32 10.28
C ARG A 84 -9.12 15.54 10.63
N ALA A 85 -7.80 15.45 10.43
CA ALA A 85 -6.89 16.55 10.71
C ALA A 85 -7.12 17.74 9.78
N THR A 86 -7.54 17.49 8.52
CA THR A 86 -7.75 18.51 7.49
C THR A 86 -9.17 19.05 7.41
N VAL A 87 -10.07 18.66 8.33
CA VAL A 87 -11.45 19.19 8.37
C VAL A 87 -11.44 20.72 8.43
N LYS A 88 -12.25 21.35 7.57
CA LYS A 88 -12.33 22.83 7.41
C LYS A 88 -11.01 23.48 6.96
N ARG A 89 -10.07 22.71 6.39
CA ARG A 89 -8.88 23.25 5.69
C ARG A 89 -9.11 23.09 4.18
N ASN A 90 -8.61 24.04 3.42
CA ASN A 90 -8.76 24.03 1.95
C ASN A 90 -7.69 23.14 1.31
N ILE A 91 -7.64 21.85 1.71
CA ILE A 91 -6.70 20.86 1.20
C ILE A 91 -7.48 19.85 0.36
N PRO A 92 -7.22 19.76 -0.95
CA PRO A 92 -7.84 18.77 -1.80
C PRO A 92 -7.46 17.34 -1.37
N VAL A 93 -8.42 16.42 -1.38
CA VAL A 93 -8.19 14.99 -1.03
C VAL A 93 -7.05 14.39 -1.84
N ARG A 94 -6.93 14.79 -3.12
CA ARG A 94 -5.82 14.36 -3.99
C ARG A 94 -4.43 14.67 -3.42
N MET A 95 -4.26 15.76 -2.69
CA MET A 95 -2.98 16.08 -2.06
C MET A 95 -2.65 15.10 -0.93
N LEU A 96 -3.66 14.63 -0.20
CA LEU A 96 -3.51 13.62 0.84
C LEU A 96 -3.20 12.24 0.22
N GLU A 97 -3.79 11.94 -0.93
CA GLU A 97 -3.46 10.74 -1.71
C GLU A 97 -2.00 10.75 -2.17
N ILE A 98 -1.53 11.86 -2.75
CA ILE A 98 -0.13 12.03 -3.16
C ILE A 98 0.83 11.90 -1.96
N LEU A 99 0.45 12.46 -0.81
CA LEU A 99 1.23 12.33 0.42
C LEU A 99 1.39 10.86 0.82
N LEU A 100 0.30 10.08 0.80
CA LEU A 100 0.33 8.65 1.13
C LEU A 100 1.08 7.83 0.09
N ASP A 101 0.88 8.09 -1.20
CA ASP A 101 1.61 7.43 -2.29
C ASP A 101 3.11 7.61 -2.11
N GLY A 102 3.55 8.82 -1.74
CA GLY A 102 4.95 9.11 -1.46
C GLY A 102 5.51 8.34 -0.25
N ILE A 103 4.71 8.13 0.80
CA ILE A 103 5.13 7.32 1.96
C ILE A 103 5.26 5.85 1.56
N GLU A 104 4.26 5.31 0.88
CA GLU A 104 4.28 3.92 0.43
C GLU A 104 5.43 3.64 -0.53
N SER A 105 5.72 4.58 -1.45
CA SER A 105 6.86 4.49 -2.37
C SER A 105 8.19 4.50 -1.61
N GLU A 106 8.37 5.43 -0.68
CA GLU A 106 9.61 5.54 0.12
C GLU A 106 9.88 4.25 0.91
N LEU A 107 8.86 3.68 1.55
CA LEU A 107 8.99 2.43 2.28
C LEU A 107 9.35 1.26 1.35
N ARG A 108 8.70 1.20 0.20
CA ARG A 108 8.89 0.15 -0.80
C ARG A 108 10.27 0.22 -1.47
N ASP A 109 10.70 1.43 -1.84
CA ASP A 109 11.98 1.67 -2.52
C ASP A 109 13.18 1.39 -1.60
N ASN A 110 12.99 1.59 -0.29
CA ASN A 110 13.98 1.22 0.72
C ASN A 110 13.92 -0.27 1.13
N GLY A 111 13.05 -1.08 0.52
CA GLY A 111 12.89 -2.50 0.83
C GLY A 111 12.34 -2.77 2.23
N ILE A 112 11.66 -1.78 2.83
CA ILE A 112 11.11 -1.89 4.20
C ILE A 112 9.78 -2.66 4.14
N ASN A 113 9.77 -3.86 4.71
CA ASN A 113 8.58 -4.71 4.81
C ASN A 113 7.91 -4.64 6.19
N GLU A 114 8.64 -4.19 7.20
CA GLU A 114 8.11 -3.95 8.55
C GLU A 114 8.44 -2.52 8.98
N VAL A 115 7.45 -1.81 9.49
CA VAL A 115 7.57 -0.41 9.94
C VAL A 115 6.72 -0.22 11.20
N THR A 116 7.17 0.59 12.13
CA THR A 116 6.37 0.91 13.31
C THR A 116 5.26 1.91 12.97
N SER A 117 4.15 1.83 13.70
CA SER A 117 3.10 2.84 13.58
C SER A 117 3.66 4.25 13.85
N GLN A 118 4.64 4.36 14.74
CA GLN A 118 5.30 5.63 15.08
C GLN A 118 6.12 6.20 13.91
N GLU A 119 6.84 5.37 13.17
CA GLU A 119 7.57 5.80 11.97
C GLU A 119 6.63 6.31 10.88
N ILE A 120 5.54 5.57 10.60
CA ILE A 120 4.53 6.01 9.63
C ILE A 120 3.99 7.39 10.02
N GLY A 121 3.64 7.59 11.27
CA GLY A 121 3.13 8.87 11.71
C GLY A 121 4.14 10.00 11.65
N ASN A 122 5.39 9.74 11.94
CA ASN A 122 6.46 10.72 11.75
C ASN A 122 6.65 11.08 10.27
N MET A 123 6.53 10.10 9.36
CA MET A 123 6.56 10.33 7.92
C MET A 123 5.37 11.19 7.45
N VAL A 124 4.18 10.94 8.01
CA VAL A 124 2.98 11.75 7.76
C VAL A 124 3.19 13.18 8.27
N LEU A 125 3.63 13.34 9.52
CA LEU A 125 3.86 14.65 10.15
C LEU A 125 4.89 15.47 9.37
N LYS A 126 6.00 14.85 8.94
CA LYS A 126 7.04 15.51 8.16
C LYS A 126 6.53 16.10 6.84
N ARG A 127 5.56 15.45 6.20
CA ARG A 127 4.97 15.95 4.95
C ARG A 127 3.80 16.91 5.19
N LEU A 128 3.09 16.71 6.29
CA LEU A 128 1.91 17.50 6.60
C LEU A 128 2.28 18.92 7.06
N ILE A 129 3.46 19.09 7.65
CA ILE A 129 3.97 20.43 8.07
C ILE A 129 4.11 21.37 6.87
N ASP A 130 4.63 20.85 5.75
CA ASP A 130 4.81 21.63 4.51
C ASP A 130 3.48 21.94 3.83
N LEU A 131 2.45 21.13 4.09
CA LEU A 131 1.13 21.28 3.49
C LEU A 131 0.24 22.24 4.26
N ASP A 132 0.14 22.08 5.59
CA ASP A 132 -0.69 22.93 6.46
C ASP A 132 -0.33 22.72 7.95
N GLY A 133 0.20 23.76 8.58
CA GLY A 133 0.61 23.70 9.99
C GLY A 133 -0.54 23.42 10.97
N VAL A 134 -1.78 23.83 10.67
CA VAL A 134 -2.94 23.52 11.54
C VAL A 134 -3.33 22.05 11.43
N ALA A 135 -3.30 21.48 10.22
CA ALA A 135 -3.53 20.07 10.00
C ALA A 135 -2.44 19.22 10.69
N TYR A 136 -1.18 19.69 10.62
CA TYR A 136 -0.08 19.07 11.36
C TYR A 136 -0.38 19.00 12.86
N VAL A 137 -0.72 20.14 13.50
CA VAL A 137 -1.00 20.20 14.95
C VAL A 137 -2.14 19.27 15.33
N ARG A 138 -3.21 19.22 14.55
CA ARG A 138 -4.35 18.34 14.79
C ARG A 138 -3.98 16.86 14.65
N PHE A 139 -3.19 16.53 13.65
CA PHE A 139 -2.71 15.15 13.47
C PHE A 139 -1.77 14.76 14.61
N ALA A 140 -0.83 15.64 14.96
CA ALA A 140 0.12 15.44 16.05
C ALA A 140 -0.58 15.24 17.39
N SER A 141 -1.63 16.01 17.70
CA SER A 141 -2.37 15.93 18.95
C SER A 141 -3.05 14.58 19.19
N VAL A 142 -3.39 13.85 18.12
CA VAL A 142 -3.99 12.51 18.21
C VAL A 142 -2.91 11.42 18.12
N TYR A 143 -1.87 11.68 17.32
CA TYR A 143 -0.88 10.68 16.98
C TYR A 143 0.28 10.61 17.97
N ARG A 144 0.78 11.77 18.44
CA ARG A 144 1.74 11.88 19.54
C ARG A 144 0.99 11.83 20.85
N ASP A 145 1.49 11.02 21.74
CA ASP A 145 0.94 10.83 23.07
C ASP A 145 1.56 11.89 24.00
N PHE A 146 1.13 13.16 23.88
CA PHE A 146 1.62 14.25 24.70
C PHE A 146 1.23 14.00 26.17
N LYS A 147 2.20 14.09 27.06
CA LYS A 147 2.00 13.83 28.50
C LYS A 147 1.38 15.03 29.22
N ASP A 148 1.70 16.21 28.75
CA ASP A 148 1.28 17.47 29.33
C ASP A 148 1.16 18.59 28.29
N VAL A 149 0.70 19.75 28.74
CA VAL A 149 0.52 20.95 27.91
C VAL A 149 1.85 21.58 27.50
N GLU A 150 2.87 21.42 28.32
CA GLU A 150 4.22 21.91 28.11
C GLU A 150 4.86 21.24 26.90
N GLU A 151 4.80 19.91 26.82
CA GLU A 151 5.30 19.12 25.68
C GLU A 151 4.59 19.50 24.38
N PHE A 152 3.26 19.73 24.43
CA PHE A 152 2.49 20.20 23.31
C PHE A 152 2.89 21.63 22.90
N SER A 153 3.13 22.52 23.86
CA SER A 153 3.56 23.90 23.63
C SER A 153 4.94 23.97 22.99
N GLU A 154 5.86 23.09 23.36
CA GLU A 154 7.18 22.97 22.74
C GLU A 154 7.07 22.56 21.26
N GLU A 155 6.18 21.62 20.95
CA GLU A 155 5.93 21.22 19.56
C GLU A 155 5.39 22.38 18.72
N LEU A 156 4.49 23.19 19.28
CA LEU A 156 3.98 24.41 18.59
C LEU A 156 5.09 25.43 18.36
N ARG A 157 6.01 25.62 19.29
CA ARG A 157 7.14 26.54 19.13
C ARG A 157 8.06 26.13 17.99
N ARG A 158 8.29 24.82 17.82
CA ARG A 158 9.09 24.27 16.69
C ARG A 158 8.48 24.57 15.32
N LEU A 159 7.15 24.75 15.25
CA LEU A 159 6.46 25.11 14.03
C LEU A 159 6.53 26.59 13.69
N ALA A 160 6.78 27.45 14.68
CA ALA A 160 6.80 28.91 14.55
C ALA A 160 8.19 29.46 14.17
N THR A 161 9.21 28.60 14.11
CA THR A 161 10.59 28.97 13.78
C THR A 161 10.93 28.56 12.35
#